data_3c00e2600b8fc9b769e03c78cbade505
#
_entry.id   3c00e2600b8fc9b769e03c78cbade505
#
_cell.length_a   1.000
_cell.length_b   1.000
_cell.length_c   1.000
_cell.angle_alpha   90.00
_cell.angle_beta   90.00
_cell.angle_gamma   90.00
#
_symmetry.space_group_name_H-M   'P 1'
#
loop_
_entity.id
_entity.type
_entity.pdbx_description
1 polymer ?
#
loop_
_entity_poly.entity_id
_entity_poly.type
_entity_poly.pdbx_seq_one_letter_code
_entity_poly.pdbx_strand_id
1 'polypeptide(L)'
;MLKLEIKMDEEKIKEEKKYTSELIYQTIDKAFLKHQLRKEVEPDGTRVFYGTGNKYDYGAFGLLITTLSEKTWFMDYVIKWVWYNSDRGRDEEDFSVEDVLYFYVKRESIA
;
A
#
# COMPACT_ATOMS: atom_id res chain seq x y z
N MET A 1 11.88 -5.08 -10.12
CA MET A 1 10.55 -4.46 -10.09
C MET A 1 10.07 -4.32 -8.66
N LEU A 2 9.49 -3.19 -8.32
CA LEU A 2 8.89 -2.93 -7.03
C LEU A 2 7.40 -2.71 -7.22
N LYS A 3 6.57 -3.32 -6.38
CA LYS A 3 5.14 -3.06 -6.40
C LYS A 3 4.53 -3.22 -5.01
N LEU A 4 3.44 -2.48 -4.77
CA LEU A 4 2.73 -2.49 -3.50
C LEU A 4 1.24 -2.63 -3.76
N GLU A 5 0.61 -3.59 -3.10
CA GLU A 5 -0.84 -3.78 -3.16
C GLU A 5 -1.50 -3.23 -1.91
N ILE A 6 -2.61 -2.50 -2.10
CA ILE A 6 -3.40 -1.95 -1.01
C ILE A 6 -4.88 -2.17 -1.29
N LYS A 7 -5.61 -2.71 -0.32
CA LYS A 7 -7.07 -2.79 -0.37
C LYS A 7 -7.65 -2.36 0.97
N MET A 8 -8.68 -1.54 0.92
CA MET A 8 -9.40 -1.05 2.08
C MET A 8 -10.69 -1.85 2.28
N ASP A 9 -11.14 -1.92 3.54
CA ASP A 9 -12.43 -2.51 3.89
C ASP A 9 -13.55 -1.51 3.62
N GLU A 10 -14.08 -1.56 2.40
CA GLU A 10 -15.10 -0.60 1.95
C GLU A 10 -16.41 -0.71 2.73
N GLU A 11 -16.76 -1.92 3.17
CA GLU A 11 -17.96 -2.13 3.96
C GLU A 11 -17.86 -1.48 5.33
N LYS A 12 -16.72 -1.66 6.01
CA LYS A 12 -16.46 -1.05 7.31
C LYS A 12 -16.44 0.46 7.22
N ILE A 13 -15.82 1.02 6.17
CA ILE A 13 -15.79 2.47 5.93
C ILE A 13 -17.22 3.00 5.79
N LYS A 14 -18.05 2.31 5.00
CA LYS A 14 -19.42 2.70 4.77
C LYS A 14 -20.27 2.62 6.05
N GLU A 15 -20.09 1.58 6.83
CA GLU A 15 -20.85 1.37 8.08
C GLU A 15 -20.49 2.41 9.14
N GLU A 16 -19.22 2.74 9.29
CA GLU A 16 -18.76 3.68 10.32
C GLU A 16 -19.03 5.14 9.98
N LYS A 17 -19.21 5.48 8.71
CA LYS A 17 -19.59 6.81 8.23
C LYS A 17 -18.64 7.94 8.63
N LYS A 18 -17.41 7.65 9.01
CA LYS A 18 -16.40 8.66 9.32
C LYS A 18 -15.77 9.23 8.05
N TYR A 19 -15.60 8.40 7.04
CA TYR A 19 -14.98 8.73 5.77
C TYR A 19 -15.76 8.07 4.64
N THR A 20 -15.52 8.52 3.40
CA THR A 20 -15.94 7.77 2.21
C THR A 20 -14.76 6.97 1.69
N SER A 21 -14.98 5.79 1.12
CA SER A 21 -13.90 5.01 0.51
C SER A 21 -13.25 5.78 -0.63
N GLU A 22 -14.02 6.57 -1.37
CA GLU A 22 -13.51 7.43 -2.43
C GLU A 22 -12.46 8.41 -1.90
N LEU A 23 -12.75 9.11 -0.79
CA LEU A 23 -11.83 10.07 -0.19
C LEU A 23 -10.54 9.38 0.28
N ILE A 24 -10.65 8.22 0.91
CA ILE A 24 -9.49 7.45 1.38
C ILE A 24 -8.61 7.06 0.20
N TYR A 25 -9.19 6.48 -0.86
CA TYR A 25 -8.41 6.08 -2.03
C TYR A 25 -7.81 7.27 -2.77
N GLN A 26 -8.52 8.39 -2.87
CA GLN A 26 -7.96 9.60 -3.47
C GLN A 26 -6.75 10.12 -2.69
N THR A 27 -6.81 10.07 -1.37
CA THR A 27 -5.70 10.50 -0.51
C THR A 27 -4.48 9.61 -0.70
N ILE A 28 -4.69 8.29 -0.77
CA ILE A 28 -3.63 7.33 -1.05
C ILE A 28 -3.04 7.58 -2.44
N ASP A 29 -3.89 7.66 -3.45
CA ASP A 29 -3.47 7.84 -4.85
C ASP A 29 -2.62 9.11 -5.02
N LYS A 30 -3.02 10.22 -4.39
CA LYS A 30 -2.27 11.49 -4.45
C LYS A 30 -0.88 11.35 -3.83
N ALA A 31 -0.77 10.64 -2.73
CA ALA A 31 0.51 10.43 -2.06
C ALA A 31 1.50 9.68 -2.96
N PHE A 32 1.04 8.63 -3.63
CA PHE A 32 1.87 7.84 -4.55
C PHE A 32 2.18 8.62 -5.83
N LEU A 33 1.21 9.37 -6.36
CA LEU A 33 1.40 10.17 -7.58
C LEU A 33 2.50 11.23 -7.41
N LYS A 34 2.66 11.80 -6.23
CA LYS A 34 3.74 12.76 -5.94
C LYS A 34 5.13 12.16 -6.21
N HIS A 35 5.26 10.86 -6.11
CA HIS A 35 6.50 10.13 -6.41
C HIS A 35 6.48 9.52 -7.80
N GLN A 36 5.50 9.89 -8.63
CA GLN A 36 5.34 9.44 -10.02
C GLN A 36 5.14 7.92 -10.15
N LEU A 37 4.68 7.27 -9.09
CA LEU A 37 4.43 5.84 -9.08
C LEU A 37 3.13 5.53 -9.83
N ARG A 38 3.19 4.56 -10.74
CA ARG A 38 2.05 4.18 -11.57
C ARG A 38 1.05 3.36 -10.77
N LYS A 39 -0.23 3.65 -10.95
CA LYS A 39 -1.32 2.94 -10.30
C LYS A 39 -2.09 2.08 -11.31
N GLU A 40 -2.46 0.88 -10.88
CA GLU A 40 -3.49 0.06 -11.53
C GLU A 40 -4.52 -0.33 -10.48
N VAL A 41 -5.77 -0.53 -10.91
CA VAL A 41 -6.85 -0.98 -10.03
C VAL A 41 -7.33 -2.34 -10.54
N GLU A 42 -7.25 -3.36 -9.69
CA GLU A 42 -7.73 -4.70 -10.02
C GLU A 42 -9.25 -4.79 -9.95
N PRO A 43 -9.86 -5.83 -10.54
CA PRO A 43 -11.33 -5.99 -10.53
C PRO A 43 -11.96 -5.99 -9.13
N ASP A 44 -11.23 -6.47 -8.12
CA ASP A 44 -11.71 -6.49 -6.73
C ASP A 44 -11.52 -5.17 -5.97
N GLY A 45 -10.99 -4.14 -6.66
CA GLY A 45 -10.72 -2.84 -6.08
C GLY A 45 -9.32 -2.68 -5.48
N THR A 46 -8.50 -3.72 -5.48
CA THR A 46 -7.11 -3.61 -4.99
C THR A 46 -6.34 -2.60 -5.83
N ARG A 47 -5.70 -1.63 -5.15
CA ARG A 47 -4.76 -0.70 -5.79
C ARG A 47 -3.40 -1.36 -5.86
N VAL A 48 -2.79 -1.32 -7.02
CA VAL A 48 -1.42 -1.81 -7.22
C VAL A 48 -0.58 -0.63 -7.71
N PHE A 49 0.44 -0.30 -6.94
CA PHE A 49 1.38 0.77 -7.30
C PHE A 49 2.71 0.16 -7.73
N TYR A 50 3.23 0.64 -8.85
CA TYR A 50 4.47 0.12 -9.45
C TYR A 50 5.58 1.15 -9.40
N GLY A 51 6.79 0.67 -9.22
CA GLY A 51 7.99 1.50 -9.34
C GLY A 51 8.17 1.99 -10.79
N THR A 52 8.91 3.09 -10.93
CA THR A 52 9.20 3.73 -12.23
C THR A 52 10.45 3.21 -12.90
N GLY A 53 11.25 2.39 -12.18
CA GLY A 53 12.60 2.00 -12.59
C GLY A 53 13.67 3.00 -12.14
N ASN A 54 13.28 4.05 -11.43
CA ASN A 54 14.18 5.05 -10.89
C ASN A 54 14.85 4.53 -9.62
N LYS A 55 16.11 4.90 -9.41
CA LYS A 55 16.87 4.49 -8.22
C LYS A 55 16.27 4.96 -6.88
N TYR A 56 15.40 5.96 -6.91
CA TYR A 56 14.73 6.49 -5.71
C TYR A 56 13.43 5.78 -5.36
N ASP A 57 12.95 4.85 -6.18
CA ASP A 57 11.67 4.16 -5.96
C ASP A 57 11.61 3.44 -4.62
N TYR A 58 12.66 2.70 -4.28
CA TYR A 58 12.72 1.94 -3.04
C TYR A 58 12.52 2.84 -1.81
N GLY A 59 13.23 3.96 -1.78
CA GLY A 59 13.09 4.95 -0.71
C GLY A 59 11.72 5.60 -0.70
N ALA A 60 11.13 5.87 -1.85
CA ALA A 60 9.79 6.43 -1.97
C ALA A 60 8.73 5.47 -1.40
N PHE A 61 8.78 4.19 -1.77
CA PHE A 61 7.88 3.18 -1.19
C PHE A 61 8.06 3.05 0.32
N GLY A 62 9.30 3.02 0.80
CA GLY A 62 9.59 2.95 2.24
C GLY A 62 8.98 4.11 3.01
N LEU A 63 9.14 5.33 2.49
CA LEU A 63 8.54 6.52 3.09
C LEU A 63 7.02 6.45 3.12
N LEU A 64 6.40 6.04 2.01
CA LEU A 64 4.94 5.94 1.91
C LEU A 64 4.39 4.86 2.86
N ILE A 65 5.03 3.71 2.92
CA ILE A 65 4.65 2.62 3.83
C ILE A 65 4.70 3.11 5.27
N THR A 66 5.80 3.73 5.68
CA THR A 66 5.95 4.25 7.05
C THR A 66 4.92 5.32 7.34
N THR A 67 4.69 6.25 6.43
CA THR A 67 3.71 7.32 6.60
C THR A 67 2.30 6.77 6.77
N LEU A 68 1.89 5.81 5.93
CA LEU A 68 0.57 5.19 6.01
C LEU A 68 0.38 4.44 7.33
N SER A 69 1.43 3.78 7.83
CA SER A 69 1.36 3.04 9.10
C SER A 69 1.04 3.95 10.30
N GLU A 70 1.28 5.25 10.17
CA GLU A 70 1.03 6.23 11.21
C GLU A 70 -0.36 6.88 11.12
N LYS A 71 -1.13 6.56 10.05
CA LYS A 71 -2.44 7.16 9.81
C LYS A 71 -3.57 6.26 10.30
N THR A 72 -4.34 6.72 11.27
CA THR A 72 -5.48 5.95 11.81
C THR A 72 -6.54 5.72 10.74
N TRP A 73 -6.79 6.71 9.85
CA TRP A 73 -7.74 6.54 8.77
C TRP A 73 -7.33 5.47 7.76
N PHE A 74 -6.05 5.10 7.72
CA PHE A 74 -5.53 4.01 6.90
C PHE A 74 -5.56 2.69 7.67
N MET A 75 -4.92 2.67 8.83
CA MET A 75 -4.75 1.43 9.62
C MET A 75 -6.07 0.86 10.12
N ASP A 76 -7.07 1.71 10.38
CA ASP A 76 -8.39 1.24 10.85
C ASP A 76 -9.16 0.48 9.75
N TYR A 77 -8.83 0.68 8.49
CA TYR A 77 -9.63 0.16 7.37
C TYR A 77 -8.87 -0.68 6.35
N VAL A 78 -7.55 -0.76 6.44
CA VAL A 78 -6.77 -1.57 5.49
C VAL A 78 -6.97 -3.05 5.78
N ILE A 79 -7.25 -3.84 4.72
CA ILE A 79 -7.41 -5.30 4.83
C ILE A 79 -6.41 -6.08 4.00
N LYS A 80 -5.69 -5.41 3.07
CA LYS A 80 -4.63 -6.03 2.29
C LYS A 80 -3.55 -4.98 2.05
N TRP A 81 -2.32 -5.32 2.40
CA TRP A 81 -1.18 -4.42 2.25
C TRP A 81 0.07 -5.26 2.09
N VAL A 82 0.52 -5.45 0.84
CA VAL A 82 1.56 -6.41 0.49
C VAL A 82 2.63 -5.75 -0.36
N TRP A 83 3.86 -5.96 0.02
CA TRP A 83 5.04 -5.44 -0.66
C TRP A 83 5.73 -6.53 -1.47
N TYR A 84 6.06 -6.21 -2.72
CA TYR A 84 6.74 -7.12 -3.64
C TYR A 84 8.02 -6.46 -4.15
N ASN A 85 9.12 -7.21 -4.09
CA ASN A 85 10.42 -6.73 -4.57
C ASN A 85 11.12 -7.85 -5.34
N SER A 86 11.39 -7.64 -6.63
CA SER A 86 12.14 -8.58 -7.46
C SER A 86 13.52 -8.07 -7.86
N ASP A 87 13.96 -6.94 -7.34
CA ASP A 87 15.24 -6.31 -7.73
C ASP A 87 16.45 -7.19 -7.43
N ARG A 88 16.34 -8.09 -6.45
CA ARG A 88 17.38 -9.08 -6.13
C ARG A 88 17.04 -10.48 -6.59
N GLY A 89 15.95 -10.63 -7.34
CA GLY A 89 15.53 -11.88 -7.91
C GLY A 89 16.27 -12.23 -9.19
N ARG A 90 16.02 -13.43 -9.68
CA ARG A 90 16.60 -13.91 -10.94
C ARG A 90 16.00 -13.23 -12.17
N ASP A 91 14.77 -12.75 -12.06
CA ASP A 91 14.06 -12.00 -13.09
C ASP A 91 13.01 -11.08 -12.45
N GLU A 92 12.25 -10.34 -13.26
CA GLU A 92 11.27 -9.37 -12.78
C GLU A 92 10.06 -9.99 -12.07
N GLU A 93 9.86 -11.30 -12.20
CA GLU A 93 8.76 -12.02 -11.56
C GLU A 93 9.20 -12.79 -10.32
N ASP A 94 10.50 -12.82 -10.04
CA ASP A 94 11.05 -13.49 -8.85
C ASP A 94 10.98 -12.57 -7.64
N PHE A 95 9.77 -12.39 -7.12
CA PHE A 95 9.48 -11.47 -6.02
C PHE A 95 9.79 -12.07 -4.65
N SER A 96 10.43 -11.26 -3.79
CA SER A 96 10.25 -11.42 -2.36
C SER A 96 8.95 -10.72 -1.98
N VAL A 97 8.19 -11.32 -1.06
CA VAL A 97 6.84 -10.85 -0.70
C VAL A 97 6.79 -10.63 0.81
N GLU A 98 6.35 -9.45 1.22
CA GLU A 98 6.16 -9.13 2.63
C GLU A 98 4.71 -8.70 2.88
N ASP A 99 4.07 -9.32 3.86
CA ASP A 99 2.76 -8.89 4.35
C ASP A 99 2.97 -7.72 5.30
N VAL A 100 2.85 -6.50 4.79
CA VAL A 100 3.09 -5.27 5.53
C VAL A 100 2.05 -5.08 6.62
N LEU A 101 0.80 -5.42 6.34
CA LEU A 101 -0.28 -5.32 7.31
C LEU A 101 -0.01 -6.19 8.53
N TYR A 102 0.36 -7.45 8.30
CA TYR A 102 0.69 -8.39 9.38
C TYR A 102 1.86 -7.86 10.23
N PHE A 103 2.88 -7.33 9.58
CA PHE A 103 4.04 -6.76 10.27
C PHE A 103 3.63 -5.66 11.25
N TYR A 104 2.83 -4.69 10.82
CA TYR A 104 2.43 -3.58 11.69
C TYR A 104 1.42 -3.99 12.75
N VAL A 105 0.46 -4.85 12.43
CA VAL A 105 -0.52 -5.36 13.41
C VAL A 105 0.18 -6.18 14.50
N LYS A 106 1.09 -7.07 14.13
CA LYS A 106 1.86 -7.87 15.09
C LYS A 106 2.72 -6.99 15.99
N ARG A 107 3.34 -5.96 15.43
CA ARG A 107 4.16 -5.02 16.19
C ARG A 107 3.34 -4.28 17.23
N GLU A 108 2.14 -3.82 16.86
CA GLU A 108 1.22 -3.13 17.77
C GLU A 108 0.74 -4.05 18.87
N SER A 109 0.46 -5.32 18.58
CA SER A 109 -0.02 -6.28 19.57
C SER A 109 1.02 -6.66 20.62
N ILE A 110 2.31 -6.50 20.31
CA ILE A 110 3.41 -6.75 21.22
C ILE A 110 3.67 -5.54 22.13
N ALA A 111 3.37 -4.36 21.62
CA ALA A 111 3.53 -3.13 22.37
C ALA A 111 2.41 -2.95 23.39
#